data_07a8a9bc4bdb776382d08d3fc6eed198
#
_entry.id   07a8a9bc4bdb776382d08d3fc6eed198
#
_cell.length_a   1.000
_cell.length_b   1.000
_cell.length_c   1.000
_cell.angle_alpha   90.00
_cell.angle_beta   90.00
_cell.angle_gamma   90.00
#
_symmetry.space_group_name_H-M   'P 1'
#
loop_
_entity.id
_entity.type
_entity.pdbx_description
1 polymer ?
#
loop_
_entity_poly.entity_id
_entity_poly.type
_entity_poly.pdbx_seq_one_letter_code
_entity_poly.pdbx_strand_id
1 'polypeptide(L)'
;HLMRGDSYLLNLCVSTPVETNLTLRHLFRFARAPYRMLLGPDARISGVHGRGCVCFSPEPFVTVRGRSISTFPMKGTVPSATQEARRWLETDEKENRESATIVDLMRNDLSMVATGVRVKRYRYISPVETSKGPILQCSSEISGLLPENWRSRLGEILLKLLPAGSVTGAPKEATCRAIAEAEDMERGFYTGIFGFFNGRDLDSAVSIRFMEEDERGMVYKSGGGITVMSRMEEEYQEAVAKVYVPFDF
;
A
#
# COMPACT_ATOMS: atom_id res chain seq x y z
N HIS A 1 15.34 6.64 -15.64
CA HIS A 1 14.07 6.03 -16.07
C HIS A 1 12.95 7.07 -16.15
N LEU A 2 12.65 7.82 -15.07
CA LEU A 2 11.58 8.82 -15.05
C LEU A 2 11.79 9.92 -16.11
N MET A 3 12.99 10.50 -16.20
CA MET A 3 13.32 11.55 -17.18
C MET A 3 13.30 11.04 -18.63
N ARG A 4 13.49 9.76 -18.87
CA ARG A 4 13.40 9.15 -20.21
C ARG A 4 11.98 8.71 -20.59
N GLY A 5 11.04 8.77 -19.62
CA GLY A 5 9.67 8.31 -19.83
C GLY A 5 9.48 6.78 -19.75
N ASP A 6 10.48 6.03 -19.26
CA ASP A 6 10.37 4.58 -19.06
C ASP A 6 9.35 4.26 -17.96
N SER A 7 9.23 5.15 -16.98
CA SER A 7 8.25 5.10 -15.89
C SER A 7 7.70 6.48 -15.60
N TYR A 8 6.46 6.60 -15.21
CA TYR A 8 5.80 7.87 -14.84
C TYR A 8 5.71 8.05 -13.33
N LEU A 9 5.60 6.96 -12.61
CA LEU A 9 5.55 6.86 -11.17
C LEU A 9 6.31 5.60 -10.76
N LEU A 10 7.23 5.73 -9.83
CA LEU A 10 8.03 4.65 -9.28
C LEU A 10 7.96 4.72 -7.75
N ASN A 11 7.61 3.64 -7.09
CA ASN A 11 7.61 3.57 -5.63
C ASN A 11 8.96 3.03 -5.16
N LEU A 12 9.76 3.90 -4.52
CA LEU A 12 11.07 3.54 -3.98
C LEU A 12 10.94 3.19 -2.50
N CYS A 13 11.59 2.09 -2.10
CA CYS A 13 11.57 1.60 -0.73
C CYS A 13 12.93 1.78 -0.05
N VAL A 14 12.88 2.03 1.25
CA VAL A 14 14.06 2.17 2.10
C VAL A 14 13.88 1.37 3.39
N SER A 15 14.99 0.90 3.93
CA SER A 15 15.06 0.20 5.22
C SER A 15 15.67 1.10 6.28
N THR A 16 15.01 1.21 7.42
CA THR A 16 15.45 2.00 8.56
C THR A 16 15.66 1.08 9.75
N PRO A 17 16.89 0.91 10.27
CA PRO A 17 17.14 0.19 11.51
C PRO A 17 16.37 0.83 12.67
N VAL A 18 15.79 -0.01 13.54
CA VAL A 18 14.99 0.43 14.68
C VAL A 18 15.51 -0.21 15.95
N GLU A 19 15.77 0.63 16.95
CA GLU A 19 16.07 0.16 18.30
C GLU A 19 14.81 0.28 19.17
N THR A 20 14.42 -0.82 19.79
CA THR A 20 13.26 -0.87 20.67
C THR A 20 13.39 -2.01 21.69
N ASN A 21 12.76 -1.86 22.83
CA ASN A 21 12.60 -2.91 23.84
C ASN A 21 11.30 -3.71 23.67
N LEU A 22 10.53 -3.44 22.61
CA LEU A 22 9.29 -4.14 22.30
C LEU A 22 9.54 -5.27 21.29
N THR A 23 8.94 -6.42 21.53
CA THR A 23 8.92 -7.51 20.55
C THR A 23 7.87 -7.26 19.46
N LEU A 24 7.97 -7.93 18.32
CA LEU A 24 6.95 -7.88 17.25
C LEU A 24 5.54 -8.20 17.77
N ARG A 25 5.43 -9.10 18.76
CA ARG A 25 4.15 -9.46 19.41
C ARG A 25 3.61 -8.31 20.25
N HIS A 26 4.46 -7.58 20.96
CA HIS A 26 4.05 -6.37 21.69
C HIS A 26 3.58 -5.29 20.72
N LEU A 27 4.33 -5.04 19.66
CA LEU A 27 3.95 -4.09 18.62
C LEU A 27 2.60 -4.45 17.99
N PHE A 28 2.39 -5.71 17.63
CA PHE A 28 1.11 -6.18 17.09
C PHE A 28 -0.06 -6.00 18.07
N ARG A 29 0.18 -6.23 19.34
CA ARG A 29 -0.86 -6.15 20.39
C ARG A 29 -1.34 -4.73 20.62
N PHE A 30 -0.41 -3.77 20.65
CA PHE A 30 -0.72 -2.40 21.04
C PHE A 30 -0.99 -1.47 19.86
N ALA A 31 -0.52 -1.81 18.65
CA ALA A 31 -0.79 -0.98 17.48
C ALA A 31 -2.25 -1.10 17.00
N ARG A 32 -2.77 0.00 16.45
CA ARG A 32 -4.09 0.09 15.84
C ARG A 32 -3.96 0.34 14.36
N ALA A 33 -4.54 -0.53 13.54
CA ALA A 33 -4.63 -0.35 12.10
C ALA A 33 -5.82 -1.15 11.57
N PRO A 34 -6.42 -0.75 10.44
CA PRO A 34 -7.49 -1.49 9.78
C PRO A 34 -7.09 -2.93 9.45
N TYR A 35 -5.85 -3.12 9.00
CA TYR A 35 -5.30 -4.43 8.67
C TYR A 35 -4.01 -4.66 9.45
N ARG A 36 -3.96 -5.77 10.17
CA ARG A 36 -2.78 -6.15 10.96
C ARG A 36 -2.39 -7.58 10.67
N MET A 37 -1.09 -7.81 10.56
CA MET A 37 -0.52 -9.13 10.39
C MET A 37 0.69 -9.30 11.31
N LEU A 38 0.82 -10.45 11.92
CA LEU A 38 2.01 -10.89 12.64
C LEU A 38 2.40 -12.27 12.12
N LEU A 39 3.61 -12.39 11.62
CA LEU A 39 4.25 -13.65 11.31
C LEU A 39 5.41 -13.87 12.28
N GLY A 40 5.40 -15.00 12.97
CA GLY A 40 6.53 -15.39 13.82
C GLY A 40 7.70 -15.92 12.98
N PRO A 41 8.91 -15.98 13.55
CA PRO A 41 10.10 -16.53 12.86
C PRO A 41 9.92 -18.01 12.50
N ASP A 42 9.04 -18.72 13.20
CA ASP A 42 8.72 -20.12 12.94
C ASP A 42 7.60 -20.32 11.90
N ALA A 43 7.09 -19.24 11.32
CA ALA A 43 6.06 -19.33 10.30
C ALA A 43 6.58 -20.08 9.08
N ARG A 44 5.96 -21.25 8.80
CA ARG A 44 6.32 -22.11 7.66
C ARG A 44 5.70 -21.53 6.39
N ILE A 45 6.32 -20.50 5.83
CA ILE A 45 5.97 -19.95 4.53
C ILE A 45 7.07 -20.34 3.56
N SER A 46 6.69 -20.92 2.44
CA SER A 46 7.64 -21.38 1.42
C SER A 46 8.58 -20.26 1.00
N GLY A 47 9.89 -20.50 1.12
CA GLY A 47 10.93 -19.56 0.71
C GLY A 47 11.31 -18.49 1.75
N VAL A 48 10.71 -18.48 2.94
CA VAL A 48 11.04 -17.50 3.99
C VAL A 48 11.30 -18.23 5.30
N HIS A 49 12.52 -18.19 5.76
CA HIS A 49 12.95 -18.81 7.01
C HIS A 49 13.60 -17.78 7.94
N GLY A 50 13.30 -17.89 9.23
CA GLY A 50 14.00 -17.15 10.28
C GLY A 50 13.70 -15.65 10.40
N ARG A 51 12.71 -15.14 9.68
CA ARG A 51 12.32 -13.72 9.78
C ARG A 51 10.91 -13.60 10.35
N GLY A 52 10.80 -12.95 11.50
CA GLY A 52 9.51 -12.48 12.02
C GLY A 52 9.14 -11.15 11.39
N CYS A 53 7.85 -10.89 11.20
CA CYS A 53 7.41 -9.56 10.77
C CYS A 53 6.06 -9.16 11.34
N VAL A 54 5.83 -7.86 11.40
CA VAL A 54 4.54 -7.25 11.76
C VAL A 54 4.19 -6.14 10.77
N CYS A 55 2.91 -6.07 10.45
CA CYS A 55 2.37 -5.10 9.50
C CYS A 55 1.14 -4.39 10.09
N PHE A 56 1.02 -3.08 9.82
CA PHE A 56 -0.04 -2.19 10.30
C PHE A 56 -0.66 -1.41 9.14
N SER A 57 -1.14 -2.11 8.13
CA SER A 57 -1.55 -1.47 6.89
C SER A 57 -2.85 -0.65 7.04
N PRO A 58 -2.87 0.58 6.54
CA PRO A 58 -4.09 1.35 6.34
C PRO A 58 -4.77 1.05 5.00
N GLU A 59 -4.06 0.36 4.07
CA GLU A 59 -4.43 0.28 2.66
C GLU A 59 -5.01 -1.08 2.28
N PRO A 60 -6.30 -1.15 1.93
CA PRO A 60 -6.86 -2.34 1.32
C PRO A 60 -6.24 -2.58 -0.07
N PHE A 61 -5.88 -3.82 -0.36
CA PHE A 61 -5.45 -4.22 -1.71
C PHE A 61 -6.66 -4.39 -2.62
N VAL A 62 -7.43 -5.45 -2.42
CA VAL A 62 -8.73 -5.64 -3.04
C VAL A 62 -9.70 -6.27 -2.04
N THR A 63 -10.97 -5.89 -2.16
CA THR A 63 -12.08 -6.55 -1.48
C THR A 63 -13.00 -7.20 -2.49
N VAL A 64 -13.54 -8.36 -2.17
CA VAL A 64 -14.56 -9.01 -2.99
C VAL A 64 -15.78 -9.29 -2.14
N ARG A 65 -16.95 -8.83 -2.61
CA ARG A 65 -18.25 -9.11 -2.02
C ARG A 65 -19.15 -9.70 -3.10
N GLY A 66 -19.53 -10.96 -2.94
CA GLY A 66 -20.19 -11.71 -4.00
C GLY A 66 -19.30 -11.86 -5.24
N ARG A 67 -19.59 -11.12 -6.30
CA ARG A 67 -18.76 -11.03 -7.53
C ARG A 67 -18.13 -9.65 -7.72
N SER A 68 -18.51 -8.69 -6.89
CA SER A 68 -17.97 -7.33 -7.01
C SER A 68 -16.58 -7.28 -6.38
N ILE A 69 -15.57 -7.04 -7.20
CA ILE A 69 -14.20 -6.71 -6.75
C ILE A 69 -14.05 -5.20 -6.70
N SER A 70 -13.43 -4.69 -5.64
CA SER A 70 -13.14 -3.26 -5.48
C SER A 70 -11.74 -3.04 -4.97
N THR A 71 -11.13 -1.91 -5.37
CA THR A 71 -9.87 -1.39 -4.85
C THR A 71 -10.02 0.08 -4.49
N PHE A 72 -9.18 0.56 -3.55
CA PHE A 72 -9.35 1.87 -2.91
C PHE A 72 -8.02 2.62 -2.87
N PRO A 73 -7.49 3.06 -4.03
CA PRO A 73 -6.25 3.84 -4.03
C PRO A 73 -6.39 5.10 -3.20
N MET A 74 -5.36 5.35 -2.39
CA MET A 74 -5.28 6.49 -1.47
C MET A 74 -4.12 7.37 -1.87
N LYS A 75 -4.37 8.67 -2.08
CA LYS A 75 -3.38 9.71 -2.35
C LYS A 75 -3.82 11.01 -1.72
N GLY A 76 -2.89 11.67 -1.06
CA GLY A 76 -3.16 12.91 -0.34
C GLY A 76 -3.69 12.67 1.08
N THR A 77 -2.89 13.13 2.01
CA THR A 77 -3.22 13.11 3.44
C THR A 77 -2.78 14.44 4.05
N VAL A 78 -3.66 15.08 4.79
CA VAL A 78 -3.32 16.29 5.53
C VAL A 78 -3.62 16.12 7.01
N PRO A 79 -2.69 16.53 7.90
CA PRO A 79 -2.92 16.55 9.33
C PRO A 79 -3.89 17.71 9.65
N SER A 80 -5.06 17.45 10.02
CA SER A 80 -6.14 18.35 10.42
C SER A 80 -7.41 18.14 9.60
N ALA A 81 -8.55 18.12 10.30
CA ALA A 81 -9.86 18.01 9.67
C ALA A 81 -10.52 19.38 9.41
N THR A 82 -9.73 20.45 9.24
CA THR A 82 -10.23 21.79 8.95
C THR A 82 -10.76 21.92 7.52
N GLN A 83 -11.60 22.92 7.30
CA GLN A 83 -12.14 23.20 5.96
C GLN A 83 -11.07 23.68 4.98
N GLU A 84 -10.03 24.34 5.47
CA GLU A 84 -8.85 24.76 4.68
C GLU A 84 -8.05 23.58 4.18
N ALA A 85 -7.75 22.62 5.07
CA ALA A 85 -7.06 21.38 4.73
C ALA A 85 -7.86 20.56 3.68
N ARG A 86 -9.19 20.50 3.82
CA ARG A 86 -10.07 19.86 2.83
C ARG A 86 -9.97 20.56 1.48
N ARG A 87 -10.08 21.88 1.45
CA ARG A 87 -9.99 22.68 0.22
C ARG A 87 -8.63 22.50 -0.47
N TRP A 88 -7.55 22.47 0.31
CA TRP A 88 -6.22 22.21 -0.23
C TRP A 88 -6.17 20.85 -0.92
N LEU A 89 -6.61 19.77 -0.27
CA LEU A 89 -6.68 18.43 -0.89
C LEU A 89 -7.51 18.41 -2.17
N GLU A 90 -8.58 19.20 -2.25
CA GLU A 90 -9.44 19.26 -3.43
C GLU A 90 -8.77 19.97 -4.62
N THR A 91 -7.95 21.00 -4.35
CA THR A 91 -7.44 21.93 -5.37
C THR A 91 -5.96 21.75 -5.73
N ASP A 92 -5.18 21.05 -4.91
CA ASP A 92 -3.76 20.87 -5.17
C ASP A 92 -3.51 20.08 -6.46
N GLU A 93 -2.76 20.68 -7.39
CA GLU A 93 -2.51 20.10 -8.72
C GLU A 93 -1.63 18.85 -8.68
N LYS A 94 -0.63 18.79 -7.79
CA LYS A 94 0.25 17.62 -7.65
C LYS A 94 -0.60 16.43 -7.20
N GLU A 95 -1.36 16.60 -6.13
CA GLU A 95 -2.24 15.56 -5.58
C GLU A 95 -3.30 15.10 -6.60
N ASN A 96 -3.83 16.04 -7.40
CA ASN A 96 -4.78 15.74 -8.48
C ASN A 96 -4.15 14.85 -9.56
N ARG A 97 -2.94 15.17 -10.01
CA ARG A 97 -2.23 14.39 -11.04
C ARG A 97 -1.83 13.00 -10.53
N GLU A 98 -1.31 12.94 -9.31
CA GLU A 98 -0.96 11.65 -8.69
C GLU A 98 -2.19 10.76 -8.49
N SER A 99 -3.31 11.33 -8.05
CA SER A 99 -4.58 10.61 -7.91
C SER A 99 -5.08 10.09 -9.26
N ALA A 100 -5.02 10.90 -10.31
CA ALA A 100 -5.43 10.48 -11.64
C ALA A 100 -4.57 9.33 -12.16
N THR A 101 -3.25 9.41 -11.99
CA THR A 101 -2.31 8.38 -12.40
C THR A 101 -2.56 7.05 -11.70
N ILE A 102 -2.72 7.08 -10.36
CA ILE A 102 -2.94 5.84 -9.60
C ILE A 102 -4.32 5.24 -9.87
N VAL A 103 -5.35 6.05 -10.06
CA VAL A 103 -6.70 5.58 -10.39
C VAL A 103 -6.71 4.91 -11.77
N ASP A 104 -6.01 5.48 -12.77
CA ASP A 104 -5.92 4.86 -14.10
C ASP A 104 -5.14 3.53 -14.06
N LEU A 105 -4.02 3.50 -13.34
CA LEU A 105 -3.25 2.28 -13.12
C LEU A 105 -4.11 1.18 -12.48
N MET A 106 -4.80 1.47 -11.38
CA MET A 106 -5.61 0.50 -10.66
C MET A 106 -6.84 0.05 -11.45
N ARG A 107 -7.43 0.95 -12.27
CA ARG A 107 -8.48 0.61 -13.20
C ARG A 107 -8.00 -0.37 -14.28
N ASN A 108 -6.81 -0.14 -14.81
CA ASN A 108 -6.18 -1.02 -15.79
C ASN A 108 -5.88 -2.40 -15.17
N ASP A 109 -5.30 -2.44 -13.97
CA ASP A 109 -5.05 -3.68 -13.24
C ASP A 109 -6.35 -4.48 -13.04
N LEU A 110 -7.42 -3.85 -12.53
CA LEU A 110 -8.70 -4.53 -12.34
C LEU A 110 -9.29 -5.07 -13.66
N SER A 111 -9.06 -4.39 -14.77
CA SER A 111 -9.56 -4.80 -16.09
C SER A 111 -8.94 -6.09 -16.60
N MET A 112 -7.80 -6.51 -16.06
CA MET A 112 -7.19 -7.82 -16.39
C MET A 112 -7.96 -9.01 -15.82
N VAL A 113 -8.79 -8.80 -14.80
CA VAL A 113 -9.47 -9.87 -14.05
C VAL A 113 -10.98 -9.69 -13.92
N ALA A 114 -11.50 -8.52 -14.25
CA ALA A 114 -12.91 -8.15 -14.07
C ALA A 114 -13.47 -7.46 -15.31
N THR A 115 -14.77 -7.51 -15.48
CA THR A 115 -15.53 -6.79 -16.52
C THR A 115 -16.29 -5.61 -15.91
N GLY A 116 -16.69 -4.65 -16.76
CA GLY A 116 -17.46 -3.48 -16.30
C GLY A 116 -16.72 -2.62 -15.28
N VAL A 117 -15.40 -2.56 -15.40
CA VAL A 117 -14.55 -1.79 -14.47
C VAL A 117 -14.84 -0.30 -14.62
N ARG A 118 -15.13 0.32 -13.48
CA ARG A 118 -15.46 1.75 -13.42
C ARG A 118 -15.03 2.38 -12.11
N VAL A 119 -14.76 3.68 -12.14
CA VAL A 119 -14.55 4.49 -10.94
C VAL A 119 -15.94 4.80 -10.35
N LYS A 120 -16.23 4.25 -9.18
CA LYS A 120 -17.49 4.48 -8.46
C LYS A 120 -17.50 5.81 -7.74
N ARG A 121 -16.38 6.14 -7.09
CA ARG A 121 -16.17 7.42 -6.40
C ARG A 121 -14.77 7.89 -6.72
N TYR A 122 -14.65 9.11 -7.17
CA TYR A 122 -13.36 9.74 -7.47
C TYR A 122 -13.04 10.78 -6.42
N ARG A 123 -11.83 10.69 -5.83
CA ARG A 123 -11.26 11.65 -4.88
C ARG A 123 -12.23 12.08 -3.76
N TYR A 124 -12.85 11.12 -3.10
CA TYR A 124 -13.63 11.43 -1.91
C TYR A 124 -12.71 11.60 -0.69
N ILE A 125 -13.01 12.63 0.09
CA ILE A 125 -12.24 12.97 1.29
C ILE A 125 -12.97 12.45 2.51
N SER A 126 -12.29 11.66 3.33
CA SER A 126 -12.83 11.14 4.59
C SER A 126 -11.90 11.48 5.76
N PRO A 127 -12.47 11.79 6.94
CA PRO A 127 -11.70 11.91 8.15
C PRO A 127 -11.23 10.51 8.60
N VAL A 128 -10.01 10.46 9.13
CA VAL A 128 -9.44 9.28 9.75
C VAL A 128 -8.90 9.69 11.11
N GLU A 129 -9.35 9.03 12.16
CA GLU A 129 -8.82 9.24 13.50
C GLU A 129 -7.45 8.58 13.65
N THR A 130 -6.51 9.31 14.20
CA THR A 130 -5.16 8.80 14.49
C THR A 130 -4.74 9.19 15.92
N SER A 131 -3.73 8.51 16.44
CA SER A 131 -3.16 8.84 17.75
C SER A 131 -2.58 10.26 17.85
N LYS A 132 -2.31 10.91 16.71
CA LYS A 132 -1.83 12.30 16.63
C LYS A 132 -2.95 13.31 16.31
N GLY A 133 -4.20 12.86 16.35
CA GLY A 133 -5.38 13.65 16.00
C GLY A 133 -5.97 13.28 14.63
N PRO A 134 -7.11 13.91 14.23
CA PRO A 134 -7.76 13.62 12.99
C PRO A 134 -6.95 14.09 11.79
N ILE A 135 -6.95 13.26 10.74
CA ILE A 135 -6.39 13.59 9.44
C ILE A 135 -7.50 13.51 8.39
N LEU A 136 -7.34 14.23 7.29
CA LEU A 136 -8.14 14.03 6.08
C LEU A 136 -7.35 13.20 5.09
N GLN A 137 -8.02 12.21 4.52
CA GLN A 137 -7.45 11.33 3.51
C GLN A 137 -8.30 11.36 2.24
N CYS A 138 -7.65 11.53 1.10
CA CYS A 138 -8.27 11.46 -0.20
C CYS A 138 -8.15 10.05 -0.78
N SER A 139 -9.27 9.46 -1.16
CA SER A 139 -9.35 8.10 -1.70
C SER A 139 -10.24 8.06 -2.94
N SER A 140 -10.06 7.02 -3.76
CA SER A 140 -11.00 6.71 -4.84
C SER A 140 -11.47 5.27 -4.71
N GLU A 141 -12.62 4.94 -5.26
CA GLU A 141 -13.15 3.58 -5.31
C GLU A 141 -13.33 3.15 -6.76
N ILE A 142 -12.67 2.08 -7.13
CA ILE A 142 -12.76 1.45 -8.45
C ILE A 142 -13.33 0.05 -8.26
N SER A 143 -14.29 -0.35 -9.08
CA SER A 143 -14.87 -1.67 -8.98
C SER A 143 -15.19 -2.29 -10.33
N GLY A 144 -15.26 -3.62 -10.36
CA GLY A 144 -15.65 -4.43 -11.49
C GLY A 144 -16.37 -5.70 -11.07
N LEU A 145 -16.75 -6.52 -12.02
CA LEU A 145 -17.40 -7.81 -11.80
C LEU A 145 -16.47 -8.96 -12.19
N LEU A 146 -16.16 -9.81 -11.23
CA LEU A 146 -15.42 -11.06 -11.44
C LEU A 146 -16.27 -12.10 -12.20
N PRO A 147 -15.65 -13.05 -12.91
CA PRO A 147 -16.34 -14.19 -13.51
C PRO A 147 -17.03 -15.03 -12.43
N GLU A 148 -18.01 -15.85 -12.82
CA GLU A 148 -18.80 -16.66 -11.86
C GLU A 148 -17.95 -17.65 -11.07
N ASN A 149 -16.94 -18.20 -11.73
CA ASN A 149 -16.03 -19.19 -11.15
C ASN A 149 -14.81 -18.57 -10.44
N TRP A 150 -14.86 -17.30 -10.08
CA TRP A 150 -13.72 -16.59 -9.49
C TRP A 150 -13.16 -17.23 -8.21
N ARG A 151 -14.01 -17.89 -7.42
CA ARG A 151 -13.59 -18.50 -6.15
C ARG A 151 -12.56 -19.60 -6.36
N SER A 152 -12.77 -20.45 -7.37
CA SER A 152 -11.81 -21.51 -7.73
C SER A 152 -10.55 -20.97 -8.43
N ARG A 153 -10.58 -19.72 -8.87
CA ARG A 153 -9.48 -19.03 -9.56
C ARG A 153 -8.89 -17.88 -8.77
N LEU A 154 -9.21 -17.79 -7.47
CA LEU A 154 -8.79 -16.67 -6.64
C LEU A 154 -7.27 -16.44 -6.69
N GLY A 155 -6.46 -17.50 -6.60
CA GLY A 155 -5.00 -17.40 -6.71
C GLY A 155 -4.53 -16.80 -8.02
N GLU A 156 -5.09 -17.23 -9.16
CA GLU A 156 -4.77 -16.67 -10.48
C GLU A 156 -5.14 -15.19 -10.59
N ILE A 157 -6.29 -14.82 -10.04
CA ILE A 157 -6.77 -13.44 -10.02
C ILE A 157 -5.80 -12.56 -9.25
N LEU A 158 -5.41 -12.98 -8.04
CA LEU A 158 -4.47 -12.23 -7.21
C LEU A 158 -3.09 -12.12 -7.88
N LEU A 159 -2.58 -13.22 -8.47
CA LEU A 159 -1.29 -13.21 -9.18
C LEU A 159 -1.28 -12.24 -10.38
N LYS A 160 -2.38 -12.11 -11.11
CA LYS A 160 -2.48 -11.15 -12.23
C LYS A 160 -2.46 -9.69 -11.75
N LEU A 161 -2.96 -9.42 -10.56
CA LEU A 161 -2.96 -8.08 -9.98
C LEU A 161 -1.61 -7.70 -9.35
N LEU A 162 -0.77 -8.70 -9.06
CA LEU A 162 0.54 -8.49 -8.45
C LEU A 162 1.65 -8.16 -9.49
N PRO A 163 2.68 -7.41 -9.04
CA PRO A 163 2.74 -6.67 -7.80
C PRO A 163 1.72 -5.54 -7.75
N ALA A 164 1.29 -5.15 -6.53
CA ALA A 164 0.28 -4.10 -6.35
C ALA A 164 0.75 -2.77 -6.96
N GLY A 165 -0.09 -2.15 -7.80
CA GLY A 165 0.25 -0.93 -8.53
C GLY A 165 0.59 0.24 -7.60
N SER A 166 -0.07 0.33 -6.44
CA SER A 166 0.15 1.39 -5.45
C SER A 166 1.54 1.38 -4.81
N VAL A 167 2.24 0.24 -4.83
CA VAL A 167 3.58 0.07 -4.26
C VAL A 167 4.65 -0.26 -5.30
N THR A 168 4.30 -0.19 -6.58
CA THR A 168 5.22 -0.31 -7.71
C THR A 168 5.21 0.95 -8.56
N GLY A 169 4.23 1.14 -9.42
CA GLY A 169 4.07 2.29 -10.29
C GLY A 169 3.63 1.93 -11.70
N ALA A 170 3.85 2.84 -12.63
CA ALA A 170 3.34 2.73 -14.00
C ALA A 170 4.37 3.22 -15.04
N PRO A 171 4.51 2.50 -16.18
CA PRO A 171 3.99 1.18 -16.51
C PRO A 171 4.62 0.08 -15.66
N LYS A 172 3.83 -0.92 -15.24
CA LYS A 172 4.22 -1.89 -14.19
C LYS A 172 5.54 -2.61 -14.48
N GLU A 173 5.69 -3.21 -15.65
CA GLU A 173 6.88 -4.01 -16.00
C GLU A 173 8.16 -3.17 -16.06
N ALA A 174 8.15 -2.04 -16.74
CA ALA A 174 9.31 -1.14 -16.83
C ALA A 174 9.67 -0.57 -15.45
N THR A 175 8.65 -0.24 -14.66
CA THR A 175 8.84 0.27 -13.31
C THR A 175 9.44 -0.78 -12.37
N CYS A 176 8.99 -2.03 -12.44
CA CYS A 176 9.58 -3.13 -11.64
C CYS A 176 11.07 -3.34 -11.97
N ARG A 177 11.45 -3.22 -13.25
CA ARG A 177 12.88 -3.28 -13.62
C ARG A 177 13.67 -2.10 -13.03
N ALA A 178 13.15 -0.89 -13.15
CA ALA A 178 13.78 0.30 -12.58
C ALA A 178 13.92 0.22 -11.04
N ILE A 179 12.92 -0.33 -10.35
CA ILE A 179 12.98 -0.59 -8.91
C ILE A 179 14.09 -1.58 -8.59
N ALA A 180 14.17 -2.70 -9.32
CA ALA A 180 15.19 -3.73 -9.09
C ALA A 180 16.63 -3.23 -9.34
N GLU A 181 16.80 -2.22 -10.21
CA GLU A 181 18.09 -1.55 -10.43
C GLU A 181 18.41 -0.50 -9.34
N ALA A 182 17.39 0.11 -8.74
CA ALA A 182 17.57 1.22 -7.81
C ALA A 182 17.62 0.79 -6.33
N GLU A 183 16.97 -0.33 -5.97
CA GLU A 183 16.94 -0.84 -4.60
C GLU A 183 18.06 -1.87 -4.40
N ASP A 184 18.85 -1.69 -3.37
CA ASP A 184 19.91 -2.60 -2.94
C ASP A 184 19.43 -3.60 -1.87
N MET A 185 18.10 -3.67 -1.66
CA MET A 185 17.47 -4.50 -0.64
C MET A 185 16.37 -5.39 -1.21
N GLU A 186 16.19 -6.55 -0.64
CA GLU A 186 15.03 -7.39 -0.89
C GLU A 186 13.80 -6.86 -0.13
N ARG A 187 12.69 -6.67 -0.84
CA ARG A 187 11.43 -6.27 -0.21
C ARG A 187 10.84 -7.37 0.69
N GLY A 188 11.06 -8.64 0.36
CA GLY A 188 10.52 -9.77 1.12
C GLY A 188 8.99 -9.73 1.19
N PHE A 189 8.42 -9.74 2.40
CA PHE A 189 6.97 -9.58 2.60
C PHE A 189 6.48 -8.13 2.53
N TYR A 190 7.39 -7.16 2.61
CA TYR A 190 7.05 -5.75 2.44
C TYR A 190 6.58 -5.50 1.01
N THR A 191 5.53 -4.69 0.85
CA THR A 191 4.82 -4.45 -0.43
C THR A 191 4.13 -5.67 -1.04
N GLY A 192 4.12 -6.80 -0.34
CA GLY A 192 3.27 -7.95 -0.66
C GLY A 192 1.81 -7.72 -0.30
N ILE A 193 1.04 -8.78 -0.29
CA ILE A 193 -0.38 -8.74 0.12
C ILE A 193 -0.65 -9.81 1.19
N PHE A 194 -1.62 -9.51 2.03
CA PHE A 194 -2.19 -10.47 2.98
C PHE A 194 -3.70 -10.26 3.09
N GLY A 195 -4.42 -11.25 3.56
CA GLY A 195 -5.86 -11.09 3.68
C GLY A 195 -6.55 -12.34 4.18
N PHE A 196 -7.87 -12.27 4.24
CA PHE A 196 -8.73 -13.34 4.69
C PHE A 196 -9.81 -13.65 3.64
N PHE A 197 -9.89 -14.91 3.26
CA PHE A 197 -10.95 -15.45 2.41
C PHE A 197 -11.79 -16.44 3.20
N ASN A 198 -13.07 -16.16 3.34
CA ASN A 198 -14.01 -16.98 4.11
C ASN A 198 -14.77 -18.00 3.24
N GLY A 199 -14.31 -18.27 2.02
CA GLY A 199 -15.00 -19.13 1.04
C GLY A 199 -16.06 -18.40 0.20
N ARG A 200 -16.46 -17.20 0.60
CA ARG A 200 -17.48 -16.38 -0.08
C ARG A 200 -16.94 -15.01 -0.49
N ASP A 201 -16.33 -14.33 0.43
CA ASP A 201 -15.84 -12.95 0.31
C ASP A 201 -14.35 -12.89 0.63
N LEU A 202 -13.65 -11.94 0.02
CA LEU A 202 -12.25 -11.65 0.27
C LEU A 202 -12.10 -10.26 0.87
N ASP A 203 -11.21 -10.15 1.85
CA ASP A 203 -10.71 -8.88 2.35
C ASP A 203 -9.19 -8.96 2.41
N SER A 204 -8.49 -8.04 1.74
CA SER A 204 -7.03 -8.08 1.64
C SER A 204 -6.42 -6.70 1.69
N ALA A 205 -5.17 -6.63 2.11
CA ALA A 205 -4.40 -5.41 2.28
C ALA A 205 -3.02 -5.51 1.65
N VAL A 206 -2.45 -4.37 1.30
CA VAL A 206 -1.05 -4.23 0.92
C VAL A 206 -0.19 -4.25 2.18
N SER A 207 0.93 -4.97 2.16
CA SER A 207 1.83 -5.08 3.30
C SER A 207 2.75 -3.86 3.38
N ILE A 208 2.24 -2.79 3.99
CA ILE A 208 2.95 -1.54 4.26
C ILE A 208 2.85 -1.17 5.75
N ARG A 209 3.58 -0.15 6.20
CA ARG A 209 3.80 0.09 7.64
C ARG A 209 4.33 -1.18 8.31
N PHE A 210 5.50 -1.57 7.88
CA PHE A 210 6.00 -2.92 8.04
C PHE A 210 7.32 -2.93 8.81
N MET A 211 7.42 -3.84 9.76
CA MET A 211 8.65 -4.13 10.48
C MET A 211 8.99 -5.61 10.38
N GLU A 212 10.25 -5.90 10.18
CA GLU A 212 10.78 -7.26 10.26
C GLU A 212 11.93 -7.35 11.26
N GLU A 213 12.12 -8.53 11.79
CA GLU A 213 13.21 -8.86 12.69
C GLU A 213 13.99 -10.03 12.10
N ASP A 214 15.30 -9.85 11.98
CA ASP A 214 16.25 -10.89 11.59
C ASP A 214 17.41 -10.93 12.61
N GLU A 215 18.44 -11.69 12.30
CA GLU A 215 19.63 -11.84 13.16
C GLU A 215 20.39 -10.51 13.42
N ARG A 216 20.16 -9.49 12.59
CA ARG A 216 20.80 -8.17 12.70
C ARG A 216 20.00 -7.18 13.55
N GLY A 217 18.75 -7.52 13.87
CA GLY A 217 17.82 -6.70 14.66
C GLY A 217 16.54 -6.33 13.93
N MET A 218 15.87 -5.29 14.43
CA MET A 218 14.61 -4.83 13.83
C MET A 218 14.84 -3.77 12.77
N VAL A 219 14.09 -3.89 11.67
CA VAL A 219 14.12 -2.96 10.55
C VAL A 219 12.70 -2.54 10.21
N TYR A 220 12.48 -1.24 10.08
CA TYR A 220 11.24 -0.68 9.53
C TYR A 220 11.43 -0.44 8.03
N LYS A 221 10.49 -0.93 7.22
CA LYS A 221 10.48 -0.68 5.78
C LYS A 221 9.43 0.39 5.44
N SER A 222 9.87 1.42 4.76
CA SER A 222 9.02 2.51 4.28
C SER A 222 9.33 2.83 2.82
N GLY A 223 8.54 3.71 2.20
CA GLY A 223 8.78 4.11 0.82
C GLY A 223 7.79 5.16 0.36
N GLY A 224 8.05 5.73 -0.79
CA GLY A 224 7.27 6.78 -1.40
C GLY A 224 7.23 6.70 -2.91
N GLY A 225 6.25 7.35 -3.51
CA GLY A 225 6.11 7.45 -4.96
C GLY A 225 6.99 8.57 -5.51
N ILE A 226 7.91 8.23 -6.38
CA ILE A 226 8.81 9.17 -7.06
C ILE A 226 8.31 9.43 -8.47
N THR A 227 8.23 10.70 -8.84
CA THR A 227 7.88 11.18 -10.18
C THR A 227 8.97 12.11 -10.71
N VAL A 228 8.86 12.56 -11.96
CA VAL A 228 9.78 13.58 -12.52
C VAL A 228 9.72 14.92 -11.77
N MET A 229 8.68 15.16 -11.00
CA MET A 229 8.48 16.39 -10.23
C MET A 229 8.92 16.26 -8.77
N SER A 230 9.28 15.06 -8.33
CA SER A 230 9.71 14.80 -6.95
C SER A 230 11.03 15.51 -6.65
N ARG A 231 11.13 16.02 -5.43
CA ARG A 231 12.34 16.61 -4.87
C ARG A 231 12.91 15.69 -3.82
N MET A 232 14.19 15.37 -3.94
CA MET A 232 14.85 14.38 -3.08
C MET A 232 14.62 14.62 -1.59
N GLU A 233 14.75 15.87 -1.14
CA GLU A 233 14.57 16.23 0.27
C GLU A 233 13.13 16.01 0.74
N GLU A 234 12.14 16.40 -0.06
CA GLU A 234 10.72 16.24 0.26
C GLU A 234 10.35 14.75 0.37
N GLU A 235 10.80 13.94 -0.59
CA GLU A 235 10.53 12.50 -0.61
C GLU A 235 11.26 11.76 0.53
N TYR A 236 12.47 12.20 0.88
CA TYR A 236 13.19 11.68 2.04
C TYR A 236 12.45 11.98 3.33
N GLN A 237 12.00 13.22 3.54
CA GLN A 237 11.22 13.60 4.72
C GLN A 237 9.90 12.84 4.78
N GLU A 238 9.25 12.60 3.65
CA GLU A 238 8.04 11.76 3.58
C GLU A 238 8.33 10.31 3.99
N ALA A 239 9.43 9.72 3.50
CA ALA A 239 9.84 8.37 3.87
C ALA A 239 10.12 8.26 5.38
N VAL A 240 10.81 9.25 5.96
CA VAL A 240 11.07 9.33 7.42
C VAL A 240 9.77 9.48 8.19
N ALA A 241 8.86 10.35 7.76
CA ALA A 241 7.57 10.57 8.42
C ALA A 241 6.69 9.31 8.43
N LYS A 242 6.92 8.37 7.50
CA LYS A 242 6.22 7.08 7.43
C LYS A 242 6.79 6.02 8.39
N VAL A 243 7.93 6.28 9.04
CA VAL A 243 8.52 5.37 10.03
C VAL A 243 7.85 5.60 11.39
N TYR A 244 6.74 4.93 11.61
CA TYR A 244 6.04 4.97 12.90
C TYR A 244 5.19 3.72 13.12
N VAL A 245 4.97 3.37 14.38
CA VAL A 245 3.98 2.36 14.78
C VAL A 245 2.73 3.10 15.27
N PRO A 246 1.54 2.77 14.76
CA PRO A 246 0.31 3.46 15.12
C PRO A 246 -0.20 2.99 16.48
N PHE A 247 0.45 3.43 17.56
CA PHE A 247 -0.02 3.18 18.92
C PHE A 247 -1.20 4.09 19.26
N ASP A 248 -2.11 3.55 20.05
CA ASP A 248 -3.21 4.26 20.68
C ASP A 248 -2.83 4.43 22.15
N PHE A 249 -2.33 5.60 22.50
CA PHE A 249 -2.00 6.00 23.88
C PHE A 249 -3.07 6.91 24.45
#